data_dd72e391301c37eafc9f910c570809db
#
_entry.id   dd72e391301c37eafc9f910c570809db
#
_cell.length_a   1.000
_cell.length_b   1.000
_cell.length_c   1.000
_cell.angle_alpha   90.00
_cell.angle_beta   90.00
_cell.angle_gamma   90.00
#
_symmetry.space_group_name_H-M   'P 1'
#
loop_
_entity.id
_entity.type
_entity.pdbx_description
1 polymer ?
#
loop_
_entity_poly.entity_id
_entity_poly.type
_entity_poly.pdbx_seq_one_letter_code
_entity_poly.pdbx_strand_id
1 'polypeptide(L)'
;MERCIHKHLYNYVISNKMLTSFQSGFIKGDSSVNQLAFFYNDVSKALDEEKEVRAVFCDVSKAFDRVWHQGLIHKLSSIGISGSCLHWFSSYLSECKQWVVLSNYYWI
;
A
#
# COMPACT_ATOMS: atom_id res chain seq x y z
N MET A 1 3.88 15.90 10.60
CA MET A 1 2.80 15.09 11.22
C MET A 1 2.63 13.74 10.52
N GLU A 2 2.44 13.68 9.21
CA GLU A 2 2.23 12.46 8.41
C GLU A 2 3.30 11.39 8.63
N ARG A 3 4.60 11.74 8.59
CA ARG A 3 5.69 10.78 8.84
C ARG A 3 5.63 10.13 10.23
N CYS A 4 5.15 10.86 11.23
CA CYS A 4 5.02 10.33 12.59
C CYS A 4 3.88 9.30 12.63
N ILE A 5 2.74 9.64 12.08
CA ILE A 5 1.58 8.74 12.01
C ILE A 5 1.91 7.50 11.18
N HIS A 6 2.53 7.68 10.01
CA HIS A 6 2.97 6.57 9.17
C HIS A 6 3.88 5.60 9.94
N LYS A 7 4.89 6.11 10.67
CA LYS A 7 5.82 5.27 11.44
C LYS A 7 5.07 4.42 12.48
N HIS A 8 4.15 5.02 13.23
CA HIS A 8 3.40 4.31 14.25
C HIS A 8 2.42 3.30 13.65
N LEU A 9 1.67 3.70 12.61
CA LEU A 9 0.76 2.80 11.90
C LEU A 9 1.49 1.62 11.27
N TYR A 10 2.60 1.89 10.57
CA TYR A 10 3.42 0.85 9.95
C TYR A 10 3.91 -0.17 10.98
N ASN A 11 4.49 0.31 12.09
CA ASN A 11 4.97 -0.58 13.13
C ASN A 11 3.82 -1.41 13.74
N TYR A 12 2.66 -0.80 13.96
CA TYR A 12 1.48 -1.50 14.46
C TYR A 12 1.03 -2.62 13.52
N VAL A 13 0.91 -2.32 12.23
CA VAL A 13 0.48 -3.28 11.20
C VAL A 13 1.48 -4.44 11.07
N ILE A 14 2.78 -4.15 11.08
CA ILE A 14 3.82 -5.19 10.98
C ILE A 14 3.88 -6.04 12.26
N SER A 15 3.89 -5.42 13.44
CA SER A 15 3.97 -6.14 14.73
C SER A 15 2.80 -7.08 14.94
N ASN A 16 1.62 -6.72 14.43
CA ASN A 16 0.42 -7.55 14.52
C ASN A 16 0.23 -8.49 13.31
N LYS A 17 1.21 -8.58 12.40
CA LYS A 17 1.18 -9.48 11.22
C LYS A 17 -0.09 -9.30 10.38
N MET A 18 -0.53 -8.06 10.20
CA MET A 18 -1.77 -7.74 9.48
C MET A 18 -1.62 -7.74 7.95
N LEU A 19 -0.38 -7.80 7.45
CA LEU A 19 -0.08 -7.88 6.02
C LEU A 19 0.16 -9.33 5.62
N THR A 20 -0.20 -9.64 4.39
CA THR A 20 0.11 -10.96 3.81
C THR A 20 1.62 -11.11 3.59
N SER A 21 2.14 -12.33 3.74
CA SER A 21 3.53 -12.66 3.44
C SER A 21 3.89 -12.53 1.95
N PHE A 22 2.89 -12.45 1.08
CA PHE A 22 3.08 -12.28 -0.36
C PHE A 22 3.19 -10.81 -0.79
N GLN A 23 3.01 -9.86 0.14
CA GLN A 23 3.12 -8.44 -0.19
C GLN A 23 4.57 -7.99 -0.12
N SER A 24 5.10 -7.51 -1.24
CA SER A 24 6.43 -6.88 -1.34
C SER A 24 6.34 -5.36 -1.45
N GLY A 25 5.32 -4.83 -2.11
CA GLY A 25 5.14 -3.39 -2.27
C GLY A 25 4.97 -2.67 -0.93
N PHE A 26 5.68 -1.55 -0.76
CA PHE A 26 5.68 -0.71 0.45
C PHE A 26 6.19 -1.41 1.72
N ILE A 27 6.88 -2.53 1.61
CA ILE A 27 7.53 -3.23 2.72
C ILE A 27 8.97 -2.75 2.86
N LYS A 28 9.33 -2.32 4.07
CA LYS A 28 10.70 -1.85 4.35
C LYS A 28 11.69 -3.01 4.23
N GLY A 29 12.72 -2.82 3.43
CA GLY A 29 13.78 -3.82 3.20
C GLY A 29 13.49 -4.77 2.04
N ASP A 30 12.31 -4.67 1.42
CA ASP A 30 12.02 -5.39 0.19
C ASP A 30 12.27 -4.51 -1.05
N SER A 31 12.39 -5.13 -2.20
CA SER A 31 12.71 -4.46 -3.46
C SER A 31 12.12 -5.19 -4.66
N SER A 32 12.02 -4.48 -5.80
CA SER A 32 11.63 -5.08 -7.07
C SER A 32 12.59 -6.20 -7.50
N VAL A 33 13.87 -6.11 -7.12
CA VAL A 33 14.87 -7.14 -7.41
C VAL A 33 14.55 -8.41 -6.63
N ASN A 34 14.22 -8.29 -5.34
CA ASN A 34 13.81 -9.44 -4.53
C ASN A 34 12.57 -10.11 -5.12
N GLN A 35 11.57 -9.31 -5.48
CA GLN A 35 10.33 -9.81 -6.08
C GLN A 35 10.59 -10.55 -7.39
N LEU A 36 11.48 -10.01 -8.24
CA LEU A 36 11.86 -10.66 -9.49
C LEU A 36 12.61 -11.98 -9.22
N ALA A 37 13.47 -12.01 -8.21
CA ALA A 37 14.20 -13.21 -7.82
C ALA A 37 13.25 -14.32 -7.33
N PHE A 38 12.25 -13.99 -6.52
CA PHE A 38 11.21 -14.93 -6.11
C PHE A 38 10.43 -15.47 -7.30
N PHE A 39 9.97 -14.59 -8.19
CA PHE A 39 9.24 -14.99 -9.38
C PHE A 39 10.09 -15.90 -10.28
N TYR A 40 11.36 -15.54 -10.52
CA TYR A 40 12.28 -16.36 -11.30
C TYR A 40 12.48 -17.76 -10.68
N ASN A 41 12.67 -17.82 -9.37
CA ASN A 41 12.83 -19.09 -8.65
C ASN A 41 11.59 -20.00 -8.78
N ASP A 42 10.39 -19.42 -8.63
CA ASP A 42 9.14 -20.18 -8.75
C ASP A 42 8.94 -20.71 -10.17
N VAL A 43 9.25 -19.89 -11.18
CA VAL A 43 9.19 -20.30 -12.60
C VAL A 43 10.21 -21.40 -12.87
N SER A 44 11.46 -21.23 -12.46
CA SER A 44 12.52 -22.24 -12.68
C SER A 44 12.16 -23.57 -12.03
N LYS A 45 11.70 -23.54 -10.80
CA LYS A 45 11.28 -24.75 -10.09
C LYS A 45 10.12 -25.48 -10.81
N ALA A 46 9.14 -24.72 -11.30
CA ALA A 46 8.03 -25.31 -12.03
C ALA A 46 8.48 -25.96 -13.36
N LEU A 47 9.42 -25.34 -14.06
CA LEU A 47 10.00 -25.88 -15.30
C LEU A 47 10.84 -27.13 -15.02
N ASP A 48 11.62 -27.15 -13.94
CA ASP A 48 12.39 -28.34 -13.53
C ASP A 48 11.46 -29.53 -13.19
N GLU A 49 10.24 -29.25 -12.73
CA GLU A 49 9.18 -30.23 -12.46
C GLU A 49 8.33 -30.54 -13.70
N GLU A 50 8.75 -30.13 -14.88
CA GLU A 50 8.02 -30.31 -16.17
C GLU A 50 6.59 -29.74 -16.15
N LYS A 51 6.35 -28.65 -15.36
CA LYS A 51 5.05 -27.98 -15.24
C LYS A 51 4.97 -26.77 -16.14
N GLU A 52 3.75 -26.46 -16.59
CA GLU A 52 3.46 -25.19 -17.26
C GLU A 52 3.33 -24.06 -16.23
N VAL A 53 3.87 -22.90 -16.57
CA VAL A 53 3.71 -21.66 -15.78
C VAL A 53 2.86 -20.67 -16.56
N ARG A 54 1.85 -20.11 -15.90
CA ARG A 54 1.02 -19.04 -16.42
C ARG A 54 1.05 -17.87 -15.44
N ALA A 55 1.59 -16.73 -15.85
CA ALA A 55 1.62 -15.51 -15.05
C ALA A 55 0.58 -14.51 -15.57
N VAL A 56 -0.20 -13.94 -14.65
CA VAL A 56 -1.16 -12.87 -14.96
C VAL A 56 -0.75 -11.63 -14.16
N PHE A 57 -0.43 -10.55 -14.88
CA PHE A 57 -0.09 -9.27 -14.28
C PHE A 57 -1.31 -8.36 -14.30
N CYS A 58 -1.76 -7.95 -13.11
CA CYS A 58 -2.87 -7.03 -12.95
C CYS A 58 -2.36 -5.70 -12.41
N ASP A 59 -2.80 -4.60 -13.01
CA ASP A 59 -2.49 -3.25 -12.55
C ASP A 59 -3.77 -2.42 -12.42
N VAL A 60 -3.78 -1.51 -11.47
CA VAL A 60 -4.90 -0.59 -11.23
C VAL A 60 -4.49 0.80 -11.65
N SER A 61 -4.99 1.26 -12.80
CA SER A 61 -4.74 2.61 -13.27
C SER A 61 -5.28 3.64 -12.27
N LYS A 62 -4.46 4.66 -11.94
CA LYS A 62 -4.78 5.70 -10.95
C LYS A 62 -5.21 5.12 -9.60
N ALA A 63 -4.46 4.13 -9.10
CA ALA A 63 -4.80 3.40 -7.89
C ALA A 63 -5.07 4.31 -6.69
N PHE A 64 -4.25 5.35 -6.47
CA PHE A 64 -4.42 6.29 -5.37
C PHE A 64 -5.65 7.19 -5.53
N ASP A 65 -6.01 7.60 -6.74
CA ASP A 65 -7.17 8.45 -7.01
C ASP A 65 -8.50 7.70 -6.88
N ARG A 66 -8.44 6.36 -6.95
CA ARG A 66 -9.61 5.48 -6.90
C ARG A 66 -9.84 4.83 -5.54
N VAL A 67 -9.10 5.22 -4.53
CA VAL A 67 -9.29 4.67 -3.18
C VAL A 67 -10.66 5.06 -2.65
N TRP A 68 -11.45 4.07 -2.28
CA TRP A 68 -12.71 4.30 -1.58
C TRP A 68 -12.44 4.67 -0.12
N HIS A 69 -12.45 5.97 0.18
CA HIS A 69 -12.06 6.51 1.48
C HIS A 69 -12.88 5.93 2.64
N GLN A 70 -14.21 5.79 2.49
CA GLN A 70 -15.04 5.19 3.53
C GLN A 70 -14.67 3.74 3.81
N GLY A 71 -14.39 2.95 2.76
CA GLY A 71 -13.92 1.58 2.89
C GLY A 71 -12.55 1.50 3.60
N LEU A 72 -11.65 2.44 3.31
CA LEU A 72 -10.36 2.54 3.99
C LEU A 72 -10.55 2.84 5.49
N ILE A 73 -11.42 3.80 5.85
CA ILE A 73 -11.73 4.13 7.24
C ILE A 73 -12.34 2.92 7.96
N HIS A 74 -13.26 2.21 7.32
CA HIS A 74 -13.85 0.98 7.88
C HIS A 74 -12.77 -0.08 8.11
N LYS A 75 -11.85 -0.26 7.15
CA LYS A 75 -10.75 -1.22 7.28
C LYS A 75 -9.78 -0.83 8.40
N LEU A 76 -9.45 0.45 8.55
CA LEU A 76 -8.63 0.93 9.67
C LEU A 76 -9.32 0.65 11.02
N SER A 77 -10.62 0.88 11.10
CA SER A 77 -11.41 0.55 12.30
C SER A 77 -11.38 -0.95 12.60
N SER A 78 -11.55 -1.80 11.60
CA SER A 78 -11.57 -3.26 11.78
C SER A 78 -10.25 -3.85 12.26
N ILE A 79 -9.13 -3.20 11.99
CA ILE A 79 -7.81 -3.58 12.50
C ILE A 79 -7.47 -2.94 13.86
N GLY A 80 -8.44 -2.30 14.52
CA GLY A 80 -8.28 -1.77 15.87
C GLY A 80 -7.89 -0.30 15.96
N ILE A 81 -7.80 0.44 14.84
CA ILE A 81 -7.59 1.88 14.88
C ILE A 81 -8.92 2.56 15.26
N SER A 82 -8.92 3.35 16.33
CA SER A 82 -10.13 3.98 16.85
C SER A 82 -9.87 5.38 17.42
N GLY A 83 -10.92 6.03 17.90
CA GLY A 83 -10.85 7.32 18.59
C GLY A 83 -10.25 8.43 17.73
N SER A 84 -9.42 9.27 18.34
CA SER A 84 -8.84 10.45 17.70
C SER A 84 -7.98 10.11 16.47
N CYS A 85 -7.34 8.94 16.44
CA CYS A 85 -6.55 8.51 15.30
C CYS A 85 -7.42 8.22 14.09
N LEU A 86 -8.51 7.50 14.24
CA LEU A 86 -9.45 7.23 13.16
C LEU A 86 -10.12 8.51 12.65
N HIS A 87 -10.49 9.41 13.56
CA HIS A 87 -11.04 10.72 13.23
C HIS A 87 -10.04 11.56 12.42
N TRP A 88 -8.77 11.53 12.79
CA TRP A 88 -7.71 12.20 12.02
C TRP A 88 -7.62 11.66 10.59
N PHE A 89 -7.63 10.35 10.39
CA PHE A 89 -7.63 9.75 9.04
C PHE A 89 -8.86 10.16 8.23
N SER A 90 -10.03 10.18 8.84
CA SER A 90 -11.26 10.63 8.18
C SER A 90 -11.15 12.08 7.71
N SER A 91 -10.67 12.98 8.56
CA SER A 91 -10.47 14.38 8.23
C SER A 91 -9.38 14.54 7.13
N TYR A 92 -8.25 13.86 7.28
CA TYR A 92 -7.15 13.90 6.31
C TYR A 92 -7.59 13.49 4.90
N LEU A 93 -8.39 12.41 4.79
CA LEU A 93 -8.86 11.90 3.50
C LEU A 93 -9.98 12.75 2.89
N SER A 94 -10.79 13.43 3.70
CA SER A 94 -11.89 14.27 3.20
C SER A 94 -11.44 15.65 2.73
N GLU A 95 -10.35 16.18 3.28
CA GLU A 95 -9.91 17.56 3.04
C GLU A 95 -8.57 17.64 2.28
N CYS A 96 -8.06 16.53 1.76
CA CYS A 96 -6.78 16.52 1.04
C CYS A 96 -6.92 17.29 -0.28
N LYS A 97 -6.35 18.50 -0.33
CA LYS A 97 -6.25 19.32 -1.54
C LYS A 97 -4.79 19.46 -1.93
N GLN A 98 -4.51 19.26 -3.20
CA GLN A 98 -3.17 19.46 -3.76
C GLN A 98 -3.14 20.78 -4.54
N TRP A 99 -2.14 21.61 -4.25
CA TRP A 99 -1.90 22.86 -4.94
C TRP A 99 -0.61 22.75 -5.73
N VAL A 100 -0.66 23.09 -7.00
CA VAL A 100 0.54 23.24 -7.83
C VAL A 100 0.82 24.72 -7.98
N VAL A 101 2.02 25.14 -7.56
CA VAL A 101 2.48 26.52 -7.70
C VAL A 101 3.47 26.59 -8.86
N LEU A 102 3.11 27.29 -9.92
CA LEU A 102 3.97 27.57 -11.06
C LEU A 102 4.09 29.09 -11.20
N SER A 103 5.29 29.62 -10.95
CA SER A 103 5.63 31.02 -11.25
C SER A 103 4.58 32.04 -10.78
N ASN A 104 4.17 32.01 -9.50
CA ASN A 104 3.16 32.86 -8.88
C ASN A 104 1.69 32.61 -9.28
N TYR A 105 1.37 31.56 -10.02
CA TYR A 105 -0.01 31.13 -10.29
C TYR A 105 -0.36 29.89 -9.48
N TYR A 106 -1.59 29.85 -8.92
CA TYR A 106 -2.14 28.72 -8.18
C TYR A 106 -3.17 28.01 -9.06
N TRP A 107 -3.00 26.70 -9.23
CA TRP A 107 -3.97 25.82 -9.92
C TRP A 107 -4.54 24.82 -8.90
N ILE A 108 -5.83 24.62 -8.94
CA ILE A 108 -6.58 23.68 -8.08
C ILE A 108 -6.65 22.31 -8.78
#